data_0a1b64e78121942eb07e579ee02cc9cd
#
_entry.id   0a1b64e78121942eb07e579ee02cc9cd
#
_cell.length_a   1.000
_cell.length_b   1.000
_cell.length_c   1.000
_cell.angle_alpha   90.00
_cell.angle_beta   90.00
_cell.angle_gamma   90.00
#
_symmetry.space_group_name_H-M   'P 1'
#
loop_
_entity.id
_entity.type
_entity.pdbx_description
1 polymer ?
#
loop_
_entity_poly.entity_id
_entity_poly.type
_entity_poly.pdbx_seq_one_letter_code
_entity_poly.pdbx_strand_id
1 'polypeptide(L)'
;MTTQGSGGPTEYVRFQAVTPNERGHFTGVFGLVNRLGRAGRLSDDQEHFRRENNAWYDLAYPDPSNVDPTVYDPAVNPTATAWFKPTATHLIERVDGYLEILAAHGVECRMVRSTDPGHVIYEDDVQVVVTRREPRPVG
;
A
#
# COMPACT_ATOMS: atom_id res chain seq x y z
N MET A 1 0.32 -20.42 -27.85
CA MET A 1 0.40 -20.18 -27.06
C MET A 1 0.48 -19.49 -26.46
N THR A 2 0.76 -19.51 -26.25
CA THR A 2 0.90 -18.98 -25.47
C THR A 2 1.17 -18.52 -24.75
N THR A 3 1.21 -18.38 -24.54
CA THR A 3 1.37 -17.97 -23.70
C THR A 3 1.80 -17.62 -23.17
N GLN A 4 2.11 -17.57 -23.15
CA GLN A 4 2.43 -17.37 -22.47
C GLN A 4 2.46 -16.85 -21.65
N GLY A 5 2.10 -16.94 -21.97
CA GLY A 5 2.30 -16.58 -20.89
C GLY A 5 3.04 -16.25 -20.04
N SER A 6 3.21 -15.85 -19.96
CA SER A 6 3.90 -15.82 -19.08
C SER A 6 3.78 -16.20 -17.91
N GLY A 7 3.79 -16.89 -17.78
CA GLY A 7 3.69 -17.76 -16.70
C GLY A 7 4.43 -17.55 -15.44
N GLY A 8 5.01 -16.48 -15.19
CA GLY A 8 5.61 -16.25 -13.89
C GLY A 8 4.55 -16.02 -12.83
N PRO A 9 4.86 -16.26 -11.54
CA PRO A 9 3.93 -15.93 -10.47
C PRO A 9 3.64 -14.42 -10.43
N THR A 10 2.46 -14.06 -9.93
CA THR A 10 2.06 -12.67 -9.79
C THR A 10 3.01 -11.97 -8.81
N GLU A 11 3.55 -10.84 -9.23
CA GLU A 11 4.44 -10.05 -8.42
C GLU A 11 3.72 -8.79 -7.95
N TYR A 12 3.31 -8.80 -6.68
CA TYR A 12 2.57 -7.70 -6.09
C TYR A 12 3.50 -6.53 -5.78
N VAL A 13 2.96 -5.32 -5.77
CA VAL A 13 3.72 -4.07 -5.63
C VAL A 13 3.22 -3.27 -4.44
N ARG A 14 4.14 -2.73 -3.67
CA ARG A 14 3.84 -1.83 -2.56
C ARG A 14 4.88 -0.74 -2.48
N PHE A 15 4.44 0.46 -2.11
CA PHE A 15 5.36 1.58 -1.83
C PHE A 15 5.32 1.83 -0.32
N GLN A 16 6.49 1.79 0.31
CA GLN A 16 6.55 1.86 1.76
C GLN A 16 7.85 2.48 2.26
N ALA A 17 7.83 2.90 3.52
CA ALA A 17 9.02 3.41 4.19
C ALA A 17 10.14 2.38 4.17
N VAL A 18 11.39 2.86 4.18
CA VAL A 18 12.57 1.98 4.17
C VAL A 18 12.89 1.42 5.55
N THR A 19 12.35 2.06 6.60
CA THR A 19 12.53 1.58 7.98
C THR A 19 11.16 1.35 8.61
N PRO A 20 11.03 0.32 9.48
CA PRO A 20 9.76 0.07 10.15
C PRO A 20 9.48 1.12 11.23
N ASN A 21 8.19 1.26 11.56
CA ASN A 21 7.77 2.09 12.69
C ASN A 21 8.00 1.33 14.01
N GLU A 22 7.58 1.92 15.12
CA GLU A 22 7.77 1.34 16.47
C GLU A 22 7.15 -0.05 16.61
N ARG A 23 6.13 -0.35 15.84
CA ARG A 23 5.45 -1.65 15.87
C ARG A 23 6.07 -2.68 14.93
N GLY A 24 7.18 -2.32 14.25
CA GLY A 24 7.80 -3.16 13.26
C GLY A 24 7.07 -3.21 11.92
N HIS A 25 6.18 -2.25 11.69
CA HIS A 25 5.37 -2.18 10.47
C HIS A 25 5.92 -1.11 9.53
N PHE A 26 6.01 -1.44 8.24
CA PHE A 26 6.49 -0.49 7.22
C PHE A 26 5.31 0.35 6.73
N THR A 27 5.30 1.63 7.11
CA THR A 27 4.21 2.54 6.73
C THR A 27 4.16 2.71 5.22
N GLY A 28 2.97 2.57 4.63
CA GLY A 28 2.77 2.76 3.20
C GLY A 28 2.82 4.22 2.78
N VAL A 29 2.95 4.43 1.47
CA VAL A 29 3.12 5.77 0.89
C VAL A 29 2.00 6.74 1.31
N PHE A 30 0.75 6.29 1.31
CA PHE A 30 -0.39 7.15 1.67
C PHE A 30 -0.30 7.60 3.12
N GLY A 31 0.04 6.69 4.02
CA GLY A 31 0.21 7.02 5.43
C GLY A 31 1.35 8.00 5.67
N LEU A 32 2.45 7.87 4.93
CA LEU A 32 3.59 8.79 5.05
C LEU A 32 3.21 10.20 4.63
N VAL A 33 2.55 10.37 3.49
CA VAL A 33 2.14 11.70 3.00
C VAL A 33 1.06 12.30 3.90
N ASN A 34 0.09 11.48 4.32
CA ASN A 34 -0.97 11.96 5.20
C ASN A 34 -0.43 12.42 6.55
N ARG A 35 0.61 11.76 7.05
CA ARG A 35 1.28 12.19 8.28
C ARG A 35 1.86 13.59 8.13
N LEU A 36 2.52 13.89 7.01
CA LEU A 36 3.03 15.23 6.73
C LEU A 36 1.90 16.26 6.67
N GLY A 37 0.79 15.88 6.03
CA GLY A 37 -0.39 16.76 5.94
C GLY A 37 -0.96 17.09 7.32
N ARG A 38 -1.14 16.07 8.16
CA ARG A 38 -1.66 16.28 9.53
C ARG A 38 -0.72 17.12 10.39
N ALA A 39 0.58 17.03 10.12
CA ALA A 39 1.58 17.81 10.85
C ALA A 39 1.72 19.24 10.32
N GLY A 40 0.97 19.61 9.27
CA GLY A 40 1.02 20.95 8.69
C GLY A 40 2.34 21.26 7.98
N ARG A 41 3.04 20.24 7.49
CA ARG A 41 4.38 20.39 6.91
C ARG A 41 4.37 20.59 5.40
N LEU A 42 3.24 20.36 4.75
CA LEU A 42 3.15 20.47 3.29
C LEU A 42 2.96 21.92 2.87
N SER A 43 3.55 22.29 1.71
CA SER A 43 3.24 23.57 1.08
C SER A 43 1.78 23.58 0.62
N ASP A 44 1.27 24.75 0.26
CA ASP A 44 -0.11 24.86 -0.24
C ASP A 44 -0.33 24.00 -1.47
N ASP A 45 0.62 23.99 -2.40
CA ASP A 45 0.53 23.17 -3.61
C ASP A 45 0.57 21.68 -3.29
N GLN A 46 1.44 21.27 -2.35
CA GLN A 46 1.53 19.87 -1.93
C GLN A 46 0.26 19.41 -1.23
N GLU A 47 -0.33 20.26 -0.39
CA GLU A 47 -1.56 19.92 0.31
C GLU A 47 -2.73 19.81 -0.69
N HIS A 48 -2.78 20.71 -1.67
CA HIS A 48 -3.79 20.65 -2.72
C HIS A 48 -3.66 19.33 -3.51
N PHE A 49 -2.43 18.97 -3.90
CA PHE A 49 -2.16 17.72 -4.58
C PHE A 49 -2.62 16.53 -3.73
N ARG A 50 -2.25 16.53 -2.44
CA ARG A 50 -2.61 15.43 -1.54
C ARG A 50 -4.12 15.23 -1.48
N ARG A 51 -4.87 16.33 -1.31
CA ARG A 51 -6.33 16.25 -1.21
C ARG A 51 -6.98 15.77 -2.50
N GLU A 52 -6.53 16.29 -3.63
CA GLU A 52 -7.08 15.88 -4.93
C GLU A 52 -6.78 14.42 -5.24
N ASN A 53 -5.57 13.98 -4.98
CA ASN A 53 -5.19 12.62 -5.29
C ASN A 53 -5.77 11.61 -4.31
N ASN A 54 -5.89 11.98 -3.03
CA ASN A 54 -6.59 11.14 -2.06
C ASN A 54 -8.04 10.95 -2.49
N ALA A 55 -8.71 12.01 -2.94
CA ALA A 55 -10.09 11.90 -3.43
C ALA A 55 -10.19 11.00 -4.66
N TRP A 56 -9.21 11.10 -5.56
CA TRP A 56 -9.15 10.22 -6.72
C TRP A 56 -9.01 8.76 -6.32
N TYR A 57 -8.12 8.46 -5.36
CA TYR A 57 -7.93 7.09 -4.88
C TYR A 57 -9.18 6.60 -4.15
N ASP A 58 -9.87 7.46 -3.40
CA ASP A 58 -11.11 7.06 -2.73
C ASP A 58 -12.15 6.54 -3.71
N LEU A 59 -12.16 7.06 -4.94
CA LEU A 59 -13.08 6.60 -5.98
C LEU A 59 -12.55 5.41 -6.77
N ALA A 60 -11.24 5.33 -6.99
CA ALA A 60 -10.63 4.35 -7.89
C ALA A 60 -10.09 3.11 -7.18
N TYR A 61 -9.82 3.24 -5.88
CA TYR A 61 -9.17 2.19 -5.10
C TYR A 61 -10.13 1.71 -4.01
N PRO A 62 -10.75 0.54 -4.19
CA PRO A 62 -11.76 0.07 -3.23
C PRO A 62 -11.21 -0.04 -1.81
N ASP A 63 -12.04 0.34 -0.85
CA ASP A 63 -11.73 0.16 0.57
C ASP A 63 -12.24 -1.22 1.00
N PRO A 64 -11.34 -2.16 1.34
CA PRO A 64 -11.76 -3.49 1.76
C PRO A 64 -12.73 -3.50 2.94
N SER A 65 -12.66 -2.49 3.82
CA SER A 65 -13.55 -2.39 4.98
C SER A 65 -15.02 -2.22 4.60
N ASN A 66 -15.30 -1.76 3.37
CA ASN A 66 -16.68 -1.65 2.88
C ASN A 66 -17.28 -3.01 2.55
N VAL A 67 -16.45 -4.02 2.30
CA VAL A 67 -16.89 -5.39 2.02
C VAL A 67 -16.85 -6.22 3.31
N ASP A 68 -15.77 -6.11 4.06
CA ASP A 68 -15.57 -6.85 5.31
C ASP A 68 -14.89 -5.92 6.33
N PRO A 69 -15.65 -5.41 7.31
CA PRO A 69 -15.08 -4.47 8.28
C PRO A 69 -13.97 -5.04 9.16
N THR A 70 -13.79 -6.37 9.19
CA THR A 70 -12.72 -6.98 9.98
C THR A 70 -11.36 -6.93 9.29
N VAL A 71 -11.29 -6.64 7.97
CA VAL A 71 -10.04 -6.67 7.23
C VAL A 71 -8.98 -5.79 7.89
N TYR A 72 -9.33 -4.57 8.23
CA TYR A 72 -8.40 -3.63 8.88
C TYR A 72 -8.66 -3.44 10.37
N ASP A 73 -9.45 -4.32 10.98
CA ASP A 73 -9.66 -4.28 12.43
C ASP A 73 -8.39 -4.76 13.14
N PRO A 74 -7.69 -3.91 13.91
CA PRO A 74 -6.46 -4.30 14.58
C PRO A 74 -6.61 -5.44 15.57
N ALA A 75 -7.82 -5.63 16.11
CA ALA A 75 -8.09 -6.72 17.04
C ALA A 75 -8.15 -8.08 16.31
N VAL A 76 -8.51 -8.06 15.03
CA VAL A 76 -8.64 -9.27 14.21
C VAL A 76 -7.41 -9.48 13.34
N ASN A 77 -6.95 -8.41 12.66
CA ASN A 77 -5.87 -8.48 11.69
C ASN A 77 -4.84 -7.38 11.95
N PRO A 78 -4.04 -7.50 13.01
CA PRO A 78 -3.11 -6.43 13.42
C PRO A 78 -1.99 -6.15 12.40
N THR A 79 -1.71 -7.08 11.48
CA THR A 79 -0.65 -6.91 10.49
C THR A 79 -1.18 -6.67 9.07
N ALA A 80 -2.48 -6.39 8.91
CA ALA A 80 -3.11 -6.22 7.60
C ALA A 80 -2.39 -5.16 6.76
N THR A 81 -2.00 -5.53 5.55
CA THR A 81 -1.19 -4.70 4.66
C THR A 81 -1.66 -4.89 3.23
N ALA A 82 -1.93 -3.77 2.54
CA ALA A 82 -2.40 -3.81 1.15
C ALA A 82 -1.23 -3.79 0.17
N TRP A 83 -1.37 -4.58 -0.90
CA TRP A 83 -0.43 -4.62 -2.02
C TRP A 83 -1.21 -4.46 -3.31
N PHE A 84 -0.69 -3.66 -4.24
CA PHE A 84 -1.29 -3.54 -5.56
C PHE A 84 -1.04 -4.80 -6.38
N LYS A 85 -2.04 -5.19 -7.17
CA LYS A 85 -1.81 -6.14 -8.25
C LYS A 85 -1.01 -5.43 -9.35
N PRO A 86 -0.08 -6.13 -10.02
CA PRO A 86 0.75 -5.47 -11.05
C PRO A 86 -0.06 -4.96 -12.24
N THR A 87 -1.26 -5.49 -12.45
CA THR A 87 -2.17 -5.04 -13.51
C THR A 87 -2.87 -3.72 -13.19
N ALA A 88 -2.81 -3.28 -11.93
CA ALA A 88 -3.41 -2.01 -11.51
C ALA A 88 -2.50 -0.82 -11.83
N THR A 89 -2.07 -0.71 -13.10
CA THR A 89 -1.08 0.28 -13.53
C THR A 89 -1.54 1.71 -13.29
N HIS A 90 -2.83 1.98 -13.46
CA HIS A 90 -3.39 3.32 -13.23
C HIS A 90 -3.24 3.78 -11.77
N LEU A 91 -3.30 2.83 -10.81
CA LEU A 91 -3.10 3.13 -9.40
C LEU A 91 -1.60 3.27 -9.08
N ILE A 92 -0.79 2.39 -9.65
CA ILE A 92 0.66 2.36 -9.39
C ILE A 92 1.33 3.61 -9.93
N GLU A 93 1.01 4.00 -11.15
CA GLU A 93 1.63 5.17 -11.81
C GLU A 93 1.31 6.47 -11.08
N ARG A 94 0.12 6.58 -10.51
CA ARG A 94 -0.29 7.82 -9.85
C ARG A 94 0.39 8.04 -8.50
N VAL A 95 1.11 7.05 -8.00
CA VAL A 95 1.89 7.18 -6.75
C VAL A 95 3.05 8.17 -6.91
N ASP A 96 3.55 8.37 -8.14
CA ASP A 96 4.74 9.20 -8.39
C ASP A 96 4.67 10.59 -7.74
N GLY A 97 3.51 11.24 -7.80
CA GLY A 97 3.36 12.57 -7.20
C GLY A 97 3.53 12.56 -5.68
N TYR A 98 3.07 11.51 -5.02
CA TYR A 98 3.31 11.36 -3.58
C TYR A 98 4.78 11.14 -3.28
N LEU A 99 5.48 10.37 -4.13
CA LEU A 99 6.91 10.11 -3.96
C LEU A 99 7.72 11.40 -4.08
N GLU A 100 7.33 12.29 -5.00
CA GLU A 100 7.97 13.60 -5.15
C GLU A 100 7.82 14.43 -3.87
N ILE A 101 6.63 14.44 -3.27
CA ILE A 101 6.38 15.15 -2.02
C ILE A 101 7.27 14.59 -0.91
N LEU A 102 7.31 13.28 -0.77
CA LEU A 102 8.13 12.63 0.25
C LEU A 102 9.61 12.94 0.07
N ALA A 103 10.10 12.89 -1.16
CA ALA A 103 11.50 13.22 -1.46
C ALA A 103 11.81 14.67 -1.07
N ALA A 104 10.89 15.60 -1.34
CA ALA A 104 11.07 17.00 -0.98
C ALA A 104 11.18 17.21 0.53
N HIS A 105 10.62 16.31 1.32
CA HIS A 105 10.67 16.35 2.78
C HIS A 105 11.71 15.41 3.39
N GLY A 106 12.55 14.79 2.55
CA GLY A 106 13.59 13.89 3.03
C GLY A 106 13.07 12.57 3.60
N VAL A 107 11.85 12.19 3.23
CA VAL A 107 11.25 10.94 3.69
C VAL A 107 11.49 9.87 2.64
N GLU A 108 12.24 8.84 2.98
CA GLU A 108 12.52 7.75 2.05
C GLU A 108 11.33 6.79 1.97
N CYS A 109 10.94 6.51 0.73
CA CYS A 109 9.87 5.57 0.41
C CYS A 109 10.28 4.84 -0.85
N ARG A 110 10.16 3.53 -0.85
CA ARG A 110 10.57 2.75 -2.02
C ARG A 110 9.49 1.77 -2.45
N MET A 111 9.55 1.40 -3.72
CA MET A 111 8.73 0.34 -4.27
C MET A 111 9.34 -1.00 -3.90
N VAL A 112 8.51 -1.89 -3.36
CA VAL A 112 8.90 -3.26 -3.09
C VAL A 112 7.99 -4.20 -3.87
N ARG A 113 8.51 -5.33 -4.26
CA ARG A 113 7.78 -6.35 -5.01
C ARG A 113 7.89 -7.69 -4.30
N SER A 114 6.83 -8.48 -4.34
CA SER A 114 6.83 -9.80 -3.74
C SER A 114 5.85 -10.71 -4.45
N THR A 115 6.27 -11.94 -4.69
CA THR A 115 5.36 -12.99 -5.19
C THR A 115 4.59 -13.65 -4.06
N ASP A 116 5.01 -13.42 -2.81
CA ASP A 116 4.37 -14.00 -1.63
C ASP A 116 4.41 -12.98 -0.47
N PRO A 117 3.56 -11.94 -0.52
CA PRO A 117 3.61 -10.87 0.47
C PRO A 117 3.04 -11.25 1.84
N GLY A 118 2.35 -12.38 1.95
CA GLY A 118 1.78 -12.85 3.20
C GLY A 118 0.55 -13.70 2.97
N HIS A 119 -0.22 -13.91 4.03
CA HIS A 119 -1.47 -14.66 3.98
C HIS A 119 -2.60 -13.73 3.50
N VAL A 120 -3.21 -14.04 2.36
CA VAL A 120 -4.25 -13.20 1.75
C VAL A 120 -5.54 -13.33 2.55
N ILE A 121 -6.06 -12.19 3.02
CA ILE A 121 -7.33 -12.12 3.74
C ILE A 121 -8.41 -11.38 2.95
N TYR A 122 -8.03 -10.68 1.88
CA TYR A 122 -8.96 -9.97 1.01
C TYR A 122 -8.31 -9.80 -0.36
N GLU A 123 -9.12 -9.85 -1.38
CA GLU A 123 -8.64 -9.66 -2.76
C GLU A 123 -9.75 -9.06 -3.62
N ASP A 124 -9.37 -8.10 -4.47
CA ASP A 124 -10.24 -7.59 -5.53
C ASP A 124 -9.42 -7.43 -6.82
N ASP A 125 -9.96 -6.72 -7.81
CA ASP A 125 -9.32 -6.62 -9.12
C ASP A 125 -7.98 -5.88 -9.10
N VAL A 126 -7.73 -5.06 -8.08
CA VAL A 126 -6.58 -4.16 -8.07
C VAL A 126 -5.63 -4.39 -6.90
N GLN A 127 -6.03 -5.17 -5.91
CA GLN A 127 -5.22 -5.33 -4.68
C GLN A 127 -5.45 -6.67 -4.01
N VAL A 128 -4.46 -7.02 -3.18
CA VAL A 128 -4.64 -8.03 -2.12
C VAL A 128 -4.34 -7.37 -0.79
N VAL A 129 -5.02 -7.79 0.27
CA VAL A 129 -4.64 -7.44 1.63
C VAL A 129 -4.15 -8.71 2.31
N VAL A 130 -3.00 -8.61 2.93
CA VAL A 130 -2.34 -9.76 3.52
C VAL A 130 -2.02 -9.51 4.99
N THR A 131 -1.89 -10.60 5.74
CA THR A 131 -1.38 -10.55 7.09
C THR A 131 -0.06 -11.28 7.14
N ARG A 132 0.75 -10.97 8.15
CA ARG A 132 2.01 -11.66 8.36
C ARG A 132 1.72 -13.14 8.61
N ARG A 133 2.51 -14.00 7.97
CA ARG A 133 2.41 -15.42 8.24
C ARG A 133 2.96 -15.71 9.64
N GLU A 134 2.19 -16.46 10.41
CA GLU A 134 2.64 -16.88 11.73
C GLU A 134 3.76 -17.89 11.58
N PRO A 135 4.80 -17.83 12.43
CA PRO A 135 5.80 -18.87 12.44
C PRO A 135 5.13 -20.19 12.81
N ARG A 136 5.54 -21.25 12.12
CA ARG A 136 5.00 -22.56 12.46
C ARG A 136 5.39 -22.91 13.90
N PRO A 137 4.46 -23.48 14.67
CA PRO A 137 4.79 -23.99 15.99
C PRO A 137 5.91 -25.04 15.85
N VAL A 138 6.92 -24.93 16.68
CA VAL A 138 7.98 -25.91 16.71
C VAL A 138 7.48 -27.18 17.36
N GLY A 139 7.57 -28.23 16.68
CA GLY A 139 7.20 -29.50 17.22
C GLY A 139 6.33 -30.29 17.35
#